data_5793f00e69e85571ea7b6b922ea67ef5
#
_entry.id   5793f00e69e85571ea7b6b922ea67ef5
#
_cell.length_a   1.000
_cell.length_b   1.000
_cell.length_c   1.000
_cell.angle_alpha   90.00
_cell.angle_beta   90.00
_cell.angle_gamma   90.00
#
_symmetry.space_group_name_H-M   'P 1'
#
loop_
_entity.id
_entity.type
_entity.pdbx_description
1 polymer ?
#
loop_
_entity_poly.entity_id
_entity_poly.type
_entity_poly.pdbx_seq_one_letter_code
_entity_poly.pdbx_strand_id
1 'polypeptide(L)'
;RAAQSLAEALRLVASKKLDVEFTELVTGYRLRTGSEASYVDIYLYDSLSSGAGYAVSVADSIAELLTDMKKLLSTCDCGSACSKCLKHYRNQYVHGMLDRFAALQLLEWGIDGINASPIKPEKQIKMIMPLVNILKQSGCEIIADGEITATGRRNTKKIVVYPAMWVEPCAAGTIF
;
A
#
# COMPACT_ATOMS: atom_id res chain seq x y z
N ARG A 1 1.31 -0.96 6.21
CA ARG A 1 1.93 -0.68 4.90
C ARG A 1 1.22 0.44 4.16
N ALA A 2 -0.10 0.31 3.88
CA ALA A 2 -0.86 1.32 3.12
C ALA A 2 -0.68 2.73 3.67
N ALA A 3 -0.96 2.94 4.96
CA ALA A 3 -0.85 4.26 5.60
C ALA A 3 0.58 4.82 5.57
N GLN A 4 1.61 3.99 5.84
CA GLN A 4 3.01 4.41 5.75
C GLN A 4 3.37 4.83 4.32
N SER A 5 2.97 4.03 3.34
CA SER A 5 3.26 4.32 1.93
C SER A 5 2.54 5.58 1.44
N LEU A 6 1.31 5.80 1.92
CA LEU A 6 0.56 7.00 1.58
C LEU A 6 1.16 8.26 2.24
N ALA A 7 1.64 8.15 3.49
CA ALA A 7 2.35 9.22 4.18
C ALA A 7 3.64 9.60 3.44
N GLU A 8 4.43 8.62 2.98
CA GLU A 8 5.65 8.88 2.19
C GLU A 8 5.34 9.46 0.81
N ALA A 9 4.23 9.03 0.18
CA ALA A 9 3.77 9.62 -1.08
C ALA A 9 3.41 11.12 -0.90
N LEU A 10 2.68 11.44 0.17
CA LEU A 10 2.32 12.83 0.51
C LEU A 10 3.59 13.67 0.70
N ARG A 11 4.54 13.18 1.51
CA ARG A 11 5.80 13.87 1.75
C ARG A 11 6.56 14.15 0.47
N LEU A 12 6.69 13.14 -0.40
CA LEU A 12 7.44 13.25 -1.65
C LEU A 12 6.78 14.23 -2.62
N VAL A 13 5.47 14.18 -2.76
CA VAL A 13 4.74 15.07 -3.67
C VAL A 13 4.75 16.51 -3.11
N ALA A 14 4.55 16.68 -1.81
CA ALA A 14 4.58 17.98 -1.16
C ALA A 14 5.97 18.66 -1.28
N SER A 15 7.05 17.92 -1.00
CA SER A 15 8.41 18.47 -1.13
C SER A 15 8.73 18.90 -2.56
N LYS A 16 8.30 18.13 -3.56
CA LYS A 16 8.47 18.50 -4.97
C LYS A 16 7.64 19.71 -5.37
N LYS A 17 6.39 19.78 -4.91
CA LYS A 17 5.49 20.90 -5.24
C LYS A 17 5.96 22.22 -4.64
N LEU A 18 6.48 22.19 -3.43
CA LEU A 18 6.99 23.35 -2.73
C LEU A 18 8.45 23.68 -3.08
N ASP A 19 9.11 22.84 -3.88
CA ASP A 19 10.55 22.94 -4.21
C ASP A 19 11.44 23.03 -2.95
N VAL A 20 11.15 22.16 -1.97
CA VAL A 20 11.89 22.08 -0.71
C VAL A 20 12.56 20.73 -0.55
N GLU A 21 13.60 20.67 0.26
CA GLU A 21 14.28 19.42 0.58
C GLU A 21 13.32 18.42 1.25
N PHE A 22 13.45 17.16 0.89
CA PHE A 22 12.62 16.09 1.46
C PHE A 22 12.65 16.06 3.00
N THR A 23 13.73 16.54 3.60
CA THR A 23 13.93 16.60 5.05
C THR A 23 13.21 17.76 5.73
N GLU A 24 12.77 18.77 4.98
CA GLU A 24 12.03 19.92 5.52
C GLU A 24 10.61 19.56 5.98
N LEU A 25 10.08 18.47 5.44
CA LEU A 25 8.77 17.93 5.78
C LEU A 25 8.92 16.59 6.49
N VAL A 26 8.06 16.34 7.46
CA VAL A 26 7.95 15.05 8.16
C VAL A 26 6.52 14.57 8.06
N THR A 27 6.35 13.28 7.78
CA THR A 27 5.04 12.64 7.75
C THR A 27 5.00 11.43 8.67
N GLY A 28 3.80 11.09 9.08
CA GLY A 28 3.54 9.88 9.83
C GLY A 28 2.08 9.51 9.74
N TYR A 29 1.73 8.44 10.42
CA TYR A 29 0.35 8.00 10.53
C TYR A 29 0.05 7.49 11.93
N ARG A 30 -1.23 7.54 12.31
CA ARG A 30 -1.74 7.01 13.56
C ARG A 30 -2.98 6.19 13.28
N LEU A 31 -3.01 4.97 13.80
CA LEU A 31 -4.20 4.14 13.80
C LEU A 31 -5.01 4.46 15.05
N ARG A 32 -6.30 4.71 14.89
CA ARG A 32 -7.27 4.86 15.98
C ARG A 32 -8.35 3.81 15.82
N THR A 33 -8.55 3.00 16.84
CA THR A 33 -9.61 2.01 16.90
C THR A 33 -10.77 2.60 17.70
N GLY A 34 -11.91 2.78 17.05
CA GLY A 34 -13.18 3.15 17.69
C GLY A 34 -14.06 1.91 17.90
N SER A 35 -15.17 2.09 18.61
CA SER A 35 -16.15 1.02 18.83
C SER A 35 -16.86 0.57 17.54
N GLU A 36 -17.02 1.47 16.58
CA GLU A 36 -17.77 1.22 15.34
C GLU A 36 -16.89 1.19 14.09
N ALA A 37 -15.73 1.85 14.12
CA ALA A 37 -14.83 1.93 12.98
C ALA A 37 -13.38 2.13 13.42
N SER A 38 -12.45 1.72 12.54
CA SER A 38 -11.03 2.05 12.65
C SER A 38 -10.70 3.21 11.72
N TYR A 39 -9.88 4.13 12.21
CA TYR A 39 -9.47 5.34 11.49
C TYR A 39 -7.97 5.36 11.28
N VAL A 40 -7.54 5.97 10.19
CA VAL A 40 -6.13 6.26 9.92
C VAL A 40 -5.98 7.76 9.78
N ASP A 41 -5.26 8.36 10.72
CA ASP A 41 -4.84 9.75 10.60
C ASP A 41 -3.47 9.75 9.90
N ILE A 42 -3.35 10.49 8.80
CA ILE A 42 -2.07 10.77 8.16
C ILE A 42 -1.79 12.24 8.40
N TYR A 43 -0.60 12.54 8.91
CA TYR A 43 -0.20 13.90 9.24
C TYR A 43 1.10 14.27 8.55
N LEU A 44 1.24 15.56 8.29
CA LEU A 44 2.43 16.20 7.76
C LEU A 44 2.70 17.47 8.57
N TYR A 45 3.96 17.71 8.88
CA TYR A 45 4.40 18.89 9.60
C TYR A 45 5.80 19.32 9.14
N ASP A 46 6.14 20.58 9.43
CA ASP A 46 7.47 21.14 9.17
C ASP A 46 8.50 20.52 10.11
N SER A 47 9.67 20.16 9.58
CA SER A 47 10.75 19.58 10.41
C SER A 47 11.33 20.56 11.41
N LEU A 48 11.30 21.85 11.11
CA LEU A 48 11.74 22.92 12.01
C LEU A 48 10.70 23.15 13.10
N SER A 49 11.15 23.23 14.35
CA SER A 49 10.27 23.44 15.52
C SER A 49 9.56 24.80 15.53
N SER A 50 10.12 25.79 14.85
CA SER A 50 9.50 27.12 14.64
C SER A 50 8.45 27.12 13.52
N GLY A 51 8.40 26.07 12.71
CA GLY A 51 7.61 25.98 11.48
C GLY A 51 8.14 26.87 10.38
N ALA A 52 8.21 26.37 9.16
CA ALA A 52 8.54 27.17 7.98
C ALA A 52 7.28 27.57 7.20
N GLY A 53 6.09 27.10 7.63
CA GLY A 53 4.81 27.33 6.98
C GLY A 53 4.53 26.40 5.81
N TYR A 54 5.39 25.41 5.55
CA TYR A 54 5.21 24.46 4.46
C TYR A 54 3.96 23.59 4.64
N ALA A 55 3.71 23.14 5.87
CA ALA A 55 2.53 22.34 6.17
C ALA A 55 1.22 23.11 5.91
N VAL A 56 1.20 24.43 6.13
CA VAL A 56 0.06 25.30 5.79
C VAL A 56 -0.10 25.38 4.27
N SER A 57 0.98 25.63 3.52
CA SER A 57 0.96 25.65 2.06
C SER A 57 0.51 24.34 1.44
N VAL A 58 0.85 23.20 2.07
CA VAL A 58 0.34 21.87 1.70
C VAL A 58 -1.17 21.79 1.90
N ALA A 59 -1.69 22.28 3.02
CA ALA A 59 -3.13 22.28 3.30
C ALA A 59 -3.91 23.10 2.26
N ASP A 60 -3.40 24.26 1.86
CA ASP A 60 -4.02 25.13 0.85
C ASP A 60 -4.09 24.47 -0.54
N SER A 61 -3.17 23.56 -0.86
CA SER A 61 -3.08 22.88 -2.16
C SER A 61 -3.41 21.38 -2.08
N ILE A 62 -4.08 20.92 -1.04
CA ILE A 62 -4.27 19.49 -0.76
C ILE A 62 -4.96 18.74 -1.91
N ALA A 63 -5.96 19.33 -2.57
CA ALA A 63 -6.68 18.68 -3.67
C ALA A 63 -5.77 18.37 -4.86
N GLU A 64 -4.86 19.28 -5.20
CA GLU A 64 -3.87 19.09 -6.27
C GLU A 64 -2.85 18.01 -5.84
N LEU A 65 -2.39 18.06 -4.60
CA LEU A 65 -1.46 17.07 -4.06
C LEU A 65 -2.02 15.66 -4.07
N LEU A 66 -3.30 15.49 -3.73
CA LEU A 66 -3.97 14.17 -3.81
C LEU A 66 -4.01 13.66 -5.25
N THR A 67 -4.25 14.54 -6.22
CA THR A 67 -4.20 14.21 -7.65
C THR A 67 -2.80 13.79 -8.09
N ASP A 68 -1.78 14.54 -7.69
CA ASP A 68 -0.37 14.23 -7.99
C ASP A 68 0.09 12.93 -7.30
N MET A 69 -0.38 12.66 -6.08
CA MET A 69 -0.16 11.38 -5.39
C MET A 69 -0.78 10.22 -6.17
N LYS A 70 -2.03 10.36 -6.62
CA LYS A 70 -2.70 9.33 -7.43
C LYS A 70 -1.92 9.05 -8.72
N LYS A 71 -1.45 10.09 -9.40
CA LYS A 71 -0.59 9.98 -10.58
C LYS A 71 0.73 9.28 -10.27
N LEU A 72 1.45 9.69 -9.24
CA LEU A 72 2.71 9.08 -8.80
C LEU A 72 2.57 7.58 -8.53
N LEU A 73 1.52 7.20 -7.81
CA LEU A 73 1.28 5.82 -7.39
C LEU A 73 0.80 4.92 -8.53
N SER A 74 0.04 5.44 -9.49
CA SER A 74 -0.55 4.67 -10.60
C SER A 74 0.39 4.49 -11.78
N THR A 75 1.23 5.47 -12.12
CA THR A 75 2.03 5.47 -13.36
C THR A 75 3.33 4.70 -13.27
N CYS A 76 3.80 4.32 -12.08
CA CYS A 76 5.03 3.58 -11.93
C CYS A 76 4.86 2.07 -12.25
N ASP A 77 5.79 1.49 -13.03
CA ASP A 77 5.73 0.07 -13.44
C ASP A 77 6.37 -0.90 -12.43
N CYS A 78 6.88 -0.42 -11.30
CA CYS A 78 7.53 -1.29 -10.31
C CYS A 78 6.55 -2.20 -9.57
N GLY A 79 7.05 -3.33 -9.06
CA GLY A 79 6.23 -4.35 -8.38
C GLY A 79 5.68 -3.93 -7.01
N SER A 80 6.33 -3.01 -6.30
CA SER A 80 5.89 -2.54 -4.97
C SER A 80 6.29 -1.10 -4.74
N ALA A 81 7.58 -0.79 -4.67
CA ALA A 81 8.12 0.55 -4.53
C ALA A 81 9.54 0.62 -5.11
N CYS A 82 9.91 1.76 -5.70
CA CYS A 82 11.24 2.01 -6.23
C CYS A 82 11.63 3.49 -6.08
N SER A 83 12.85 3.85 -6.50
CA SER A 83 13.37 5.21 -6.46
C SER A 83 12.62 6.21 -7.35
N LYS A 84 11.84 5.73 -8.32
CA LYS A 84 11.00 6.59 -9.16
C LYS A 84 9.65 6.94 -8.52
N CYS A 85 9.22 6.21 -7.48
CA CYS A 85 7.93 6.44 -6.83
C CYS A 85 8.05 6.75 -5.33
N LEU A 86 8.27 5.76 -4.46
CA LEU A 86 8.18 5.95 -3.01
C LEU A 86 9.52 5.91 -2.28
N LYS A 87 10.54 5.26 -2.86
CA LYS A 87 11.84 5.12 -2.19
C LYS A 87 12.68 6.38 -2.38
N HIS A 88 13.11 6.96 -1.29
CA HIS A 88 14.02 8.08 -1.23
C HIS A 88 15.22 7.73 -0.35
N TYR A 89 16.38 8.34 -0.58
CA TYR A 89 17.56 8.09 0.25
C TYR A 89 17.28 8.35 1.75
N ARG A 90 16.48 9.35 2.06
CA ARG A 90 16.16 9.74 3.44
C ARG A 90 15.07 8.87 4.10
N ASN A 91 14.40 7.98 3.38
CA ASN A 91 13.40 7.07 3.97
C ASN A 91 13.80 5.59 3.87
N GLN A 92 15.10 5.29 3.80
CA GLN A 92 15.60 3.91 3.64
C GLN A 92 15.09 2.95 4.72
N TYR A 93 14.91 3.43 5.93
CA TYR A 93 14.43 2.67 7.08
C TYR A 93 13.02 2.09 6.91
N VAL A 94 12.22 2.63 6.00
CA VAL A 94 10.86 2.13 5.70
C VAL A 94 10.75 1.41 4.36
N HIS A 95 11.81 1.31 3.55
CA HIS A 95 11.76 0.75 2.20
C HIS A 95 11.11 -0.63 2.11
N GLY A 96 11.31 -1.49 3.12
CA GLY A 96 10.72 -2.83 3.17
C GLY A 96 9.21 -2.86 3.42
N MET A 97 8.65 -1.74 3.86
CA MET A 97 7.21 -1.59 4.14
C MET A 97 6.45 -0.83 3.06
N LEU A 98 7.16 -0.23 2.08
CA LEU A 98 6.54 0.60 1.07
C LEU A 98 5.89 -0.23 -0.03
N ASP A 99 4.62 0.09 -0.28
CA ASP A 99 3.78 -0.55 -1.30
C ASP A 99 2.87 0.50 -1.96
N ARG A 100 3.18 0.83 -3.22
CA ARG A 100 2.43 1.84 -3.98
C ARG A 100 1.00 1.41 -4.29
N PHE A 101 0.74 0.11 -4.43
CA PHE A 101 -0.60 -0.39 -4.70
C PHE A 101 -1.49 -0.25 -3.46
N ALA A 102 -0.97 -0.61 -2.29
CA ALA A 102 -1.69 -0.44 -1.04
C ALA A 102 -1.94 1.05 -0.73
N ALA A 103 -0.98 1.93 -1.03
CA ALA A 103 -1.16 3.38 -0.91
C ALA A 103 -2.23 3.91 -1.87
N LEU A 104 -2.20 3.48 -3.14
CA LEU A 104 -3.19 3.88 -4.14
C LEU A 104 -4.61 3.45 -3.75
N GLN A 105 -4.76 2.21 -3.30
CA GLN A 105 -6.07 1.70 -2.83
C GLN A 105 -6.61 2.50 -1.66
N LEU A 106 -5.75 2.83 -0.68
CA LEU A 106 -6.16 3.66 0.46
C LEU A 106 -6.55 5.07 0.02
N LEU A 107 -5.81 5.65 -0.91
CA LEU A 107 -6.10 6.98 -1.47
C LEU A 107 -7.44 7.00 -2.23
N GLU A 108 -7.67 6.04 -3.11
CA GLU A 108 -8.90 5.93 -3.90
C GLU A 108 -10.13 5.68 -3.01
N TRP A 109 -9.96 4.84 -1.99
CA TRP A 109 -11.01 4.66 -1.00
C TRP A 109 -11.31 5.96 -0.22
N GLY A 110 -10.28 6.68 0.19
CA GLY A 110 -10.45 7.92 0.96
C GLY A 110 -11.03 9.09 0.17
N ILE A 111 -10.75 9.19 -1.14
CA ILE A 111 -11.24 10.28 -1.99
C ILE A 111 -12.59 9.93 -2.62
N ASP A 112 -12.68 8.75 -3.21
CA ASP A 112 -13.76 8.37 -4.11
C ASP A 112 -14.72 7.33 -3.47
N GLY A 113 -14.41 6.81 -2.28
CA GLY A 113 -15.13 5.69 -1.66
C GLY A 113 -14.99 4.38 -2.42
N ILE A 114 -14.03 4.29 -3.35
CA ILE A 114 -13.86 3.13 -4.23
C ILE A 114 -13.17 2.01 -3.47
N ASN A 115 -13.86 0.88 -3.31
CA ASN A 115 -13.23 -0.34 -2.81
C ASN A 115 -12.34 -0.96 -3.88
N ALA A 116 -11.19 -1.48 -3.45
CA ALA A 116 -10.28 -2.18 -4.35
C ALA A 116 -10.97 -3.36 -5.04
N SER A 117 -10.79 -3.47 -6.36
CA SER A 117 -11.33 -4.59 -7.13
C SER A 117 -10.63 -5.91 -6.80
N PRO A 118 -11.31 -7.06 -6.97
CA PRO A 118 -10.68 -8.37 -6.82
C PRO A 118 -9.43 -8.50 -7.69
N ILE A 119 -8.41 -9.12 -7.15
CA ILE A 119 -7.17 -9.37 -7.90
C ILE A 119 -7.43 -10.54 -8.85
N LYS A 120 -7.16 -10.35 -10.15
CA LYS A 120 -7.33 -11.41 -11.17
C LYS A 120 -6.44 -12.62 -10.85
N PRO A 121 -6.90 -13.87 -11.09
CA PRO A 121 -6.17 -15.10 -10.75
C PRO A 121 -4.73 -15.13 -11.27
N GLU A 122 -4.50 -14.70 -12.51
CA GLU A 122 -3.16 -14.70 -13.12
C GLU A 122 -2.19 -13.77 -12.37
N LYS A 123 -2.71 -12.65 -11.85
CA LYS A 123 -1.93 -11.71 -11.04
C LYS A 123 -1.71 -12.27 -9.65
N GLN A 124 -2.70 -12.94 -9.06
CA GLN A 124 -2.56 -13.59 -7.76
C GLN A 124 -1.41 -14.61 -7.78
N ILE A 125 -1.35 -15.49 -8.79
CA ILE A 125 -0.28 -16.49 -8.92
C ILE A 125 1.10 -15.83 -9.00
N LYS A 126 1.23 -14.76 -9.79
CA LYS A 126 2.51 -14.01 -9.87
C LYS A 126 2.92 -13.44 -8.51
N MET A 127 1.99 -12.94 -7.72
CA MET A 127 2.26 -12.37 -6.40
C MET A 127 2.70 -13.42 -5.38
N ILE A 128 2.16 -14.63 -5.45
CA ILE A 128 2.46 -15.73 -4.52
C ILE A 128 3.45 -16.75 -5.10
N MET A 129 4.12 -16.45 -6.20
CA MET A 129 5.04 -17.40 -6.85
C MET A 129 6.06 -18.04 -5.89
N PRO A 130 6.70 -17.30 -4.94
CA PRO A 130 7.58 -17.91 -3.96
C PRO A 130 6.88 -18.98 -3.12
N LEU A 131 5.65 -18.73 -2.66
CA LEU A 131 4.83 -19.68 -1.91
C LEU A 131 4.47 -20.90 -2.78
N VAL A 132 4.07 -20.68 -4.03
CA VAL A 132 3.76 -21.75 -4.99
C VAL A 132 4.96 -22.68 -5.17
N ASN A 133 6.17 -22.14 -5.29
CA ASN A 133 7.40 -22.92 -5.44
C ASN A 133 7.68 -23.78 -4.18
N ILE A 134 7.53 -23.19 -2.99
CA ILE A 134 7.71 -23.92 -1.73
C ILE A 134 6.70 -25.07 -1.59
N LEU A 135 5.42 -24.82 -1.91
CA LEU A 135 4.38 -25.84 -1.83
C LEU A 135 4.61 -26.98 -2.82
N LYS A 136 5.03 -26.67 -4.06
CA LYS A 136 5.39 -27.69 -5.06
C LYS A 136 6.58 -28.53 -4.61
N GLN A 137 7.62 -27.92 -4.04
CA GLN A 137 8.77 -28.65 -3.47
C GLN A 137 8.37 -29.55 -2.29
N SER A 138 7.33 -29.16 -1.55
CA SER A 138 6.75 -29.96 -0.47
C SER A 138 5.79 -31.06 -0.95
N GLY A 139 5.66 -31.26 -2.27
CA GLY A 139 4.83 -32.29 -2.87
C GLY A 139 3.35 -31.93 -2.96
N CYS A 140 3.01 -30.63 -2.90
CA CYS A 140 1.65 -30.19 -3.14
C CYS A 140 1.42 -29.93 -4.65
N GLU A 141 0.28 -30.36 -5.15
CA GLU A 141 -0.23 -29.97 -6.47
C GLU A 141 -0.93 -28.61 -6.38
N ILE A 142 -0.59 -27.70 -7.29
CA ILE A 142 -1.19 -26.37 -7.36
C ILE A 142 -2.02 -26.28 -8.63
N ILE A 143 -3.31 -26.08 -8.48
CA ILE A 143 -4.27 -25.87 -9.57
C ILE A 143 -4.74 -24.42 -9.52
N ALA A 144 -4.82 -23.78 -10.67
CA ALA A 144 -5.21 -22.38 -10.81
C ALA A 144 -6.18 -22.27 -12.00
N ASP A 145 -7.42 -22.67 -11.75
CA ASP A 145 -8.52 -22.58 -12.71
C ASP A 145 -9.69 -21.84 -12.04
N GLY A 146 -9.73 -20.52 -12.27
CA GLY A 146 -10.67 -19.62 -11.59
C GLY A 146 -10.35 -19.37 -10.10
N GLU A 147 -9.88 -20.38 -9.41
CA GLU A 147 -9.42 -20.32 -8.01
C GLU A 147 -8.04 -20.99 -7.88
N ILE A 148 -7.27 -20.58 -6.89
CA ILE A 148 -5.98 -21.20 -6.61
C ILE A 148 -6.17 -22.21 -5.48
N THR A 149 -5.88 -23.47 -5.75
CA THR A 149 -5.93 -24.54 -4.76
C THR A 149 -4.59 -25.23 -4.63
N ALA A 150 -4.25 -25.59 -3.40
CA ALA A 150 -3.08 -26.42 -3.08
C ALA A 150 -3.55 -27.75 -2.51
N THR A 151 -3.30 -28.84 -3.22
CA THR A 151 -3.66 -30.20 -2.82
C THR A 151 -2.42 -30.92 -2.30
N GLY A 152 -2.42 -31.24 -1.02
CA GLY A 152 -1.41 -32.07 -0.35
C GLY A 152 -1.94 -33.50 -0.13
N ARG A 153 -1.12 -34.33 0.56
CA ARG A 153 -1.44 -35.75 0.79
C ARG A 153 -2.73 -36.00 1.60
N ARG A 154 -3.17 -35.04 2.42
CA ARG A 154 -4.29 -35.23 3.36
C ARG A 154 -5.44 -34.28 3.14
N ASN A 155 -5.23 -33.14 2.50
CA ASN A 155 -6.25 -32.12 2.32
C ASN A 155 -5.94 -31.20 1.14
N THR A 156 -7.00 -30.56 0.63
CA THR A 156 -6.92 -29.48 -0.34
C THR A 156 -7.26 -28.17 0.37
N LYS A 157 -6.45 -27.13 0.13
CA LYS A 157 -6.68 -25.81 0.68
C LYS A 157 -6.79 -24.78 -0.45
N LYS A 158 -7.71 -23.87 -0.30
CA LYS A 158 -7.87 -22.72 -1.19
C LYS A 158 -6.91 -21.62 -0.76
N ILE A 159 -6.20 -21.05 -1.74
CA ILE A 159 -5.33 -19.89 -1.54
C ILE A 159 -6.05 -18.68 -2.15
N VAL A 160 -6.22 -17.63 -1.36
CA VAL A 160 -6.84 -16.39 -1.80
C VAL A 160 -5.87 -15.24 -1.59
N VAL A 161 -5.65 -14.45 -2.66
CA VAL A 161 -4.92 -13.17 -2.58
C VAL A 161 -5.95 -12.07 -2.75
N TYR A 162 -6.07 -11.23 -1.75
CA TYR A 162 -7.05 -10.15 -1.74
C TYR A 162 -6.38 -8.78 -1.49
N PRO A 163 -7.02 -7.69 -1.90
CA PRO A 163 -6.50 -6.34 -1.64
C PRO A 163 -6.35 -6.08 -0.14
N ALA A 164 -5.28 -5.38 0.25
CA ALA A 164 -4.97 -5.09 1.65
C ALA A 164 -6.07 -4.30 2.38
N MET A 165 -6.95 -3.64 1.65
CA MET A 165 -8.08 -2.88 2.19
C MET A 165 -9.35 -3.72 2.41
N TRP A 166 -9.35 -4.97 1.99
CA TRP A 166 -10.48 -5.85 2.24
C TRP A 166 -10.43 -6.42 3.66
N VAL A 167 -11.61 -6.68 4.20
CA VAL A 167 -11.74 -7.50 5.40
C VAL A 167 -11.34 -8.93 5.04
N GLU A 168 -10.56 -9.55 5.91
CA GLU A 168 -10.09 -10.92 5.74
C GLU A 168 -11.26 -11.88 5.46
N PRO A 169 -11.24 -12.63 4.34
CA PRO A 169 -12.32 -13.57 4.05
C PRO A 169 -12.24 -14.76 5.00
N CYS A 170 -13.19 -14.85 5.93
CA CYS A 170 -13.34 -15.95 6.88
C CYS A 170 -13.95 -17.19 6.21
N ALA A 171 -13.22 -17.88 5.34
CA ALA A 171 -13.64 -19.18 4.83
C ALA A 171 -12.82 -20.30 5.51
N ALA A 172 -13.50 -21.30 6.05
CA ALA A 172 -12.85 -22.48 6.61
C ALA A 172 -11.95 -23.15 5.55
N GLY A 173 -10.66 -23.32 5.87
CA GLY A 173 -9.69 -23.92 4.95
C GLY A 173 -8.93 -22.95 4.04
N THR A 174 -9.13 -21.66 4.16
CA THR A 174 -8.37 -20.64 3.42
C THR A 174 -7.00 -20.41 4.07
N ILE A 175 -5.95 -20.35 3.26
CA ILE A 175 -4.60 -19.94 3.66
C ILE A 175 -4.38 -18.52 3.12
N PHE A 176 -3.97 -17.62 3.98
CA PHE A 176 -3.70 -16.22 3.65
C PHE A 176 -2.21 -15.97 3.44
#